data_4b5eb13088a38cb0c04dd3b041020719
#
_entry.id   4b5eb13088a38cb0c04dd3b041020719
#
_cell.length_a   1.000
_cell.length_b   1.000
_cell.length_c   1.000
_cell.angle_alpha   90.00
_cell.angle_beta   90.00
_cell.angle_gamma   90.00
#
_symmetry.space_group_name_H-M   'P 1'
#
loop_
_entity.id
_entity.type
_entity.pdbx_description
1 polymer ?
#
loop_
_entity_poly.entity_id
_entity_poly.type
_entity_poly.pdbx_seq_one_letter_code
_entity_poly.pdbx_strand_id
1 'polypeptide(L)'
;MSKTLWSAEFSSRNSSFGSGVVIMDGNQITGGSEKYYYIGNCSLNGNTASASVSIKQHVPGSSIFGPVSEFTLLLTGCISGDNITFSGYVEENDNYKINATMRKLANLA
;
A
#
# COMPACT_ATOMS: atom_id res chain seq x y z
N MET A 1 11.29 -18.85 -4.68
CA MET A 1 10.86 -17.47 -4.63
C MET A 1 10.69 -17.02 -3.20
N SER A 2 11.15 -15.84 -2.88
CA SER A 2 11.09 -15.38 -1.52
C SER A 2 9.79 -14.60 -1.27
N LYS A 3 9.25 -14.79 -0.08
CA LYS A 3 8.13 -14.01 0.41
C LYS A 3 8.60 -13.18 1.58
N THR A 4 8.15 -11.96 1.63
CA THR A 4 8.51 -11.04 2.72
C THR A 4 7.26 -10.42 3.31
N LEU A 5 7.32 -10.19 4.62
CA LEU A 5 6.24 -9.56 5.36
C LEU A 5 6.65 -8.11 5.68
N TRP A 6 5.73 -7.19 5.44
CA TRP A 6 5.97 -5.77 5.61
C TRP A 6 4.86 -5.13 6.42
N SER A 7 5.20 -4.15 7.23
CA SER A 7 4.19 -3.23 7.72
C SER A 7 3.96 -2.16 6.67
N ALA A 8 2.73 -1.68 6.57
CA ALA A 8 2.37 -0.63 5.63
C ALA A 8 1.54 0.43 6.35
N GLU A 9 1.93 1.68 6.18
CA GLU A 9 1.20 2.81 6.73
C GLU A 9 0.81 3.73 5.59
N PHE A 10 -0.45 4.16 5.59
CA PHE A 10 -0.99 5.06 4.59
C PHE A 10 -1.39 6.36 5.24
N SER A 11 -1.07 7.47 4.57
CA SER A 11 -1.45 8.78 5.04
C SER A 11 -1.79 9.67 3.87
N SER A 12 -2.67 10.62 4.12
CA SER A 12 -2.95 11.70 3.20
C SER A 12 -2.36 12.98 3.78
N ARG A 13 -2.57 14.08 3.08
CA ARG A 13 -2.00 15.38 3.43
C ARG A 13 -2.25 15.78 4.89
N ASN A 14 -3.44 15.49 5.40
CA ASN A 14 -3.87 15.99 6.72
C ASN A 14 -4.13 14.90 7.75
N SER A 15 -4.01 13.63 7.38
CA SER A 15 -4.35 12.57 8.31
C SER A 15 -3.69 11.25 7.95
N SER A 16 -3.41 10.48 8.98
CA SER A 16 -3.07 9.08 8.85
C SER A 16 -4.36 8.29 8.85
N PHE A 17 -4.54 7.37 7.90
CA PHE A 17 -5.78 6.62 7.83
C PHE A 17 -5.58 5.13 7.88
N GLY A 18 -4.52 4.70 8.47
CA GLY A 18 -4.42 3.32 8.80
C GLY A 18 -3.09 2.70 8.53
N SER A 19 -2.90 1.59 9.16
CA SER A 19 -1.75 0.74 8.97
C SER A 19 -2.23 -0.69 8.85
N GLY A 20 -1.45 -1.49 8.16
CA GLY A 20 -1.74 -2.90 7.99
C GLY A 20 -0.47 -3.66 7.72
N VAL A 21 -0.62 -4.89 7.27
CA VAL A 21 0.50 -5.72 6.88
C VAL A 21 0.30 -6.19 5.45
N VAL A 22 1.39 -6.34 4.73
CA VAL A 22 1.35 -6.86 3.38
C VAL A 22 2.41 -7.94 3.23
N ILE A 23 2.12 -8.88 2.35
CA ILE A 23 3.07 -9.91 1.94
C ILE A 23 3.46 -9.61 0.49
N MET A 24 4.75 -9.54 0.26
CA MET A 24 5.29 -9.37 -1.08
C MET A 24 5.85 -10.70 -1.54
N ASP A 25 5.30 -11.21 -2.64
CA ASP A 25 5.69 -12.49 -3.22
C ASP A 25 6.01 -12.24 -4.70
N GLY A 26 7.30 -12.15 -5.00
CA GLY A 26 7.72 -11.70 -6.32
C GLY A 26 7.26 -10.26 -6.54
N ASN A 27 6.45 -10.06 -7.56
CA ASN A 27 5.90 -8.74 -7.87
C ASN A 27 4.49 -8.52 -7.31
N GLN A 28 3.95 -9.50 -6.59
CA GLN A 28 2.60 -9.41 -6.04
C GLN A 28 2.62 -8.90 -4.62
N ILE A 29 1.65 -8.04 -4.33
CA ILE A 29 1.40 -7.56 -2.98
C ILE A 29 0.00 -8.01 -2.58
N THR A 30 -0.11 -8.63 -1.41
CA THR A 30 -1.40 -8.95 -0.79
C THR A 30 -1.31 -8.64 0.68
N GLY A 31 -2.41 -8.19 1.25
CA GLY A 31 -2.41 -7.88 2.66
C GLY A 31 -3.71 -7.26 3.11
N GLY A 32 -3.67 -6.68 4.29
CA GLY A 32 -4.86 -6.06 4.82
C GLY A 32 -4.65 -5.36 6.14
N SER A 33 -5.71 -4.69 6.54
CA SER A 33 -5.83 -4.02 7.82
C SER A 33 -7.18 -4.36 8.41
N GLU A 34 -7.54 -3.67 9.48
CA GLU A 34 -8.80 -3.92 10.17
C GLU A 34 -10.01 -3.76 9.27
N LYS A 35 -10.00 -2.79 8.34
CA LYS A 35 -11.16 -2.46 7.52
C LYS A 35 -11.00 -2.77 6.04
N TYR A 36 -9.77 -2.90 5.57
CA TYR A 36 -9.46 -3.00 4.14
C TYR A 36 -8.57 -4.18 3.85
N TYR A 37 -8.64 -4.68 2.63
CA TYR A 37 -7.62 -5.59 2.13
C TYR A 37 -7.00 -5.03 0.86
N TYR A 38 -5.77 -5.45 0.59
CA TYR A 38 -4.93 -4.89 -0.46
C TYR A 38 -4.51 -5.99 -1.41
N ILE A 39 -4.66 -5.74 -2.71
CA ILE A 39 -4.18 -6.65 -3.75
C ILE A 39 -3.54 -5.79 -4.83
N GLY A 40 -2.31 -6.11 -5.20
CA GLY A 40 -1.67 -5.34 -6.24
C GLY A 40 -0.34 -5.88 -6.68
N ASN A 41 0.39 -5.04 -7.37
CA ASN A 41 1.72 -5.35 -7.91
C ASN A 41 2.71 -4.28 -7.49
N CYS A 42 3.94 -4.71 -7.27
CA CYS A 42 5.04 -3.81 -6.95
C CYS A 42 6.26 -4.24 -7.74
N SER A 43 6.87 -3.31 -8.44
CA SER A 43 8.10 -3.54 -9.17
C SER A 43 9.23 -2.80 -8.48
N LEU A 44 10.31 -3.52 -8.18
CA LEU A 44 11.50 -2.95 -7.57
C LEU A 44 12.60 -2.91 -8.63
N ASN A 45 13.23 -1.75 -8.78
CA ASN A 45 14.25 -1.54 -9.78
C ASN A 45 15.36 -0.68 -9.21
N GLY A 46 16.44 -1.34 -8.76
CA GLY A 46 17.52 -0.63 -8.07
C GLY A 46 17.00 -0.04 -6.77
N ASN A 47 17.09 1.27 -6.64
CA ASN A 47 16.62 1.98 -5.46
C ASN A 47 15.23 2.56 -5.61
N THR A 48 14.54 2.23 -6.70
CA THR A 48 13.20 2.75 -6.95
C THR A 48 12.17 1.65 -6.89
N ALA A 49 10.93 2.04 -6.63
CA ALA A 49 9.81 1.12 -6.56
C ALA A 49 8.60 1.77 -7.21
N SER A 50 7.76 0.97 -7.83
CA SER A 50 6.46 1.42 -8.32
C SER A 50 5.42 0.37 -7.95
N ALA A 51 4.24 0.82 -7.61
CA ALA A 51 3.19 -0.08 -7.17
C ALA A 51 1.83 0.38 -7.67
N SER A 52 0.98 -0.61 -7.94
CA SER A 52 -0.43 -0.39 -8.21
C SER A 52 -1.19 -1.30 -7.27
N VAL A 53 -1.97 -0.72 -6.38
CA VAL A 53 -2.61 -1.47 -5.29
C VAL A 53 -4.09 -1.16 -5.26
N SER A 54 -4.91 -2.20 -5.39
CA SER A 54 -6.34 -2.08 -5.19
C SER A 54 -6.66 -2.27 -3.72
N ILE A 55 -7.39 -1.33 -3.15
CA ILE A 55 -7.77 -1.33 -1.75
C ILE A 55 -9.27 -1.44 -1.68
N LYS A 56 -9.75 -2.46 -0.98
CA LYS A 56 -11.18 -2.75 -0.87
C LYS A 56 -11.57 -2.88 0.59
N GLN A 57 -12.73 -2.35 0.92
CA GLN A 57 -13.26 -2.42 2.27
C GLN A 57 -13.91 -3.77 2.48
N HIS A 58 -13.57 -4.46 3.57
CA HIS A 58 -14.17 -5.76 3.90
C HIS A 58 -15.03 -5.72 5.15
N VAL A 59 -15.11 -4.58 5.82
CA VAL A 59 -15.97 -4.36 6.97
C VAL A 59 -16.94 -3.23 6.64
N PRO A 60 -18.24 -3.41 6.81
CA PRO A 60 -19.21 -2.33 6.55
C PRO A 60 -18.92 -1.10 7.41
N GLY A 61 -19.16 0.07 6.86
CA GLY A 61 -18.94 1.33 7.55
C GLY A 61 -18.50 2.41 6.59
N SER A 62 -18.07 3.54 7.15
CA SER A 62 -17.59 4.66 6.36
C SER A 62 -16.18 4.36 5.84
N SER A 63 -16.00 4.60 4.55
CA SER A 63 -14.68 4.57 3.94
C SER A 63 -13.91 5.83 4.29
N ILE A 64 -12.59 5.78 4.20
CA ILE A 64 -11.73 6.96 4.33
C ILE A 64 -12.02 8.01 3.26
N PHE A 65 -12.64 7.63 2.15
CA PHE A 65 -13.02 8.53 1.06
C PHE A 65 -14.54 8.64 0.93
N GLY A 66 -15.27 8.63 2.05
CA GLY A 66 -16.71 8.76 2.05
C GLY A 66 -17.40 7.48 1.59
N PRO A 67 -18.29 7.55 0.60
CA PRO A 67 -19.04 6.36 0.17
C PRO A 67 -18.24 5.38 -0.69
N VAL A 68 -17.00 5.70 -1.03
CA VAL A 68 -16.19 4.83 -1.90
C VAL A 68 -15.64 3.67 -1.09
N SER A 69 -16.00 2.45 -1.46
CA SER A 69 -15.55 1.25 -0.76
C SER A 69 -14.39 0.54 -1.42
N GLU A 70 -14.02 0.96 -2.63
CA GLU A 70 -12.81 0.43 -3.29
C GLU A 70 -12.17 1.50 -4.15
N PHE A 71 -10.85 1.46 -4.22
CA PHE A 71 -10.08 2.41 -5.01
C PHE A 71 -8.71 1.81 -5.31
N THR A 72 -8.02 2.38 -6.28
CA THR A 72 -6.69 1.93 -6.69
C THR A 72 -5.68 3.04 -6.44
N LEU A 73 -4.58 2.69 -5.80
CA LEU A 73 -3.46 3.60 -5.58
C LEU A 73 -2.38 3.35 -6.62
N LEU A 74 -1.89 4.42 -7.22
CA LEU A 74 -0.72 4.39 -8.09
C LEU A 74 0.42 5.09 -7.35
N LEU A 75 1.46 4.34 -7.02
CA LEU A 75 2.51 4.79 -6.13
C LEU A 75 3.88 4.63 -6.78
N THR A 76 4.75 5.59 -6.52
CA THR A 76 6.16 5.48 -6.86
C THR A 76 6.98 5.87 -5.64
N GLY A 77 8.16 5.29 -5.51
CA GLY A 77 8.93 5.54 -4.31
C GLY A 77 10.38 5.13 -4.39
N CYS A 78 11.00 5.21 -3.23
CA CYS A 78 12.43 4.93 -3.06
C CYS A 78 12.63 3.87 -1.99
N ILE A 79 13.61 3.02 -2.21
CA ILE A 79 13.99 1.96 -1.28
C ILE A 79 15.21 2.41 -0.51
N SER A 80 15.16 2.27 0.81
CA SER A 80 16.29 2.57 1.67
C SER A 80 16.38 1.50 2.75
N GLY A 81 17.32 0.56 2.59
CA GLY A 81 17.44 -0.58 3.50
C GLY A 81 16.18 -1.41 3.52
N ASP A 82 15.58 -1.54 4.70
CA ASP A 82 14.35 -2.31 4.88
C ASP A 82 13.09 -1.47 4.76
N ASN A 83 13.22 -0.23 4.29
CA ASN A 83 12.10 0.70 4.17
C ASN A 83 11.87 1.07 2.73
N ILE A 84 10.59 1.21 2.37
CA ILE A 84 10.19 1.77 1.08
C ILE A 84 9.23 2.90 1.35
N THR A 85 9.53 4.08 0.81
CA THR A 85 8.68 5.25 0.94
C THR A 85 8.03 5.54 -0.40
N PHE A 86 6.72 5.53 -0.43
CA PHE A 86 5.94 5.77 -1.65
C PHE A 86 5.19 7.09 -1.56
N SER A 87 4.99 7.69 -2.72
CA SER A 87 4.02 8.77 -2.89
C SER A 87 3.26 8.53 -4.18
N GLY A 88 2.03 8.99 -4.21
CA GLY A 88 1.20 8.79 -5.39
C GLY A 88 -0.19 9.35 -5.19
N TYR A 89 -1.15 8.72 -5.84
CA TYR A 89 -2.51 9.23 -5.87
C TYR A 89 -3.50 8.10 -6.11
N VAL A 90 -4.77 8.43 -5.88
CA VAL A 90 -5.89 7.54 -6.19
C VAL A 90 -6.16 7.61 -7.68
N GLU A 91 -6.15 6.47 -8.37
CA GLU A 91 -6.34 6.43 -9.81
C GLU A 91 -7.68 7.04 -10.24
N GLU A 92 -8.73 6.75 -9.47
CA GLU A 92 -10.08 7.22 -9.76
C GLU A 92 -10.26 8.73 -9.51
N ASN A 93 -9.35 9.32 -8.72
CA ASN A 93 -9.40 10.75 -8.41
C ASN A 93 -7.99 11.23 -8.05
N ASP A 94 -7.29 11.76 -9.04
CA ASP A 94 -5.89 12.14 -8.89
C ASP A 94 -5.66 13.36 -7.99
N ASN A 95 -6.71 14.01 -7.53
CA ASN A 95 -6.60 15.06 -6.53
C ASN A 95 -6.32 14.50 -5.13
N TYR A 96 -6.60 13.23 -4.89
CA TYR A 96 -6.27 12.58 -3.64
C TYR A 96 -4.84 12.08 -3.67
N LYS A 97 -3.96 12.80 -2.99
CA LYS A 97 -2.54 12.43 -2.87
C LYS A 97 -2.35 11.57 -1.64
N ILE A 98 -1.60 10.50 -1.81
CA ILE A 98 -1.40 9.49 -0.77
C ILE A 98 0.09 9.28 -0.59
N ASN A 99 0.50 9.11 0.65
CA ASN A 99 1.83 8.64 1.00
C ASN A 99 1.71 7.29 1.66
N ALA A 100 2.67 6.43 1.41
CA ALA A 100 2.72 5.12 2.05
C ALA A 100 4.15 4.81 2.44
N THR A 101 4.32 4.19 3.59
CA THR A 101 5.63 3.74 4.04
C THR A 101 5.53 2.27 4.37
N MET A 102 6.44 1.47 3.84
CA MET A 102 6.53 0.06 4.13
C MET A 102 7.85 -0.23 4.83
N ARG A 103 7.79 -1.07 5.85
CA ARG A 103 8.97 -1.52 6.57
C ARG A 103 8.97 -3.04 6.59
N LYS A 104 10.08 -3.63 6.19
CA LYS A 104 10.22 -5.09 6.19
C LYS A 104 10.26 -5.61 7.62
N LEU A 105 9.42 -6.59 7.89
CA LEU A 105 9.32 -7.20 9.22
C LEU A 105 10.00 -8.56 9.27
N ALA A 106 9.88 -9.36 8.21
CA ALA A 106 10.38 -10.72 8.23
C ALA A 106 10.50 -11.28 6.82
N ASN A 107 11.37 -12.27 6.69
CA ASN A 107 11.40 -13.15 5.53
C ASN A 107 10.54 -14.36 5.86
N LEU A 108 9.67 -14.77 4.93
CA LEU A 108 8.72 -15.85 5.18
C LEU A 108 9.09 -17.16 4.52
N ALA A 109 9.95 -17.13 3.53
CA ALA A 109 10.32 -18.38 2.84
C ALA A 109 11.73 -18.31 2.30
#